data_07a947e5ee74c3eae693fb35f26e55e2
#
_entry.id   07a947e5ee74c3eae693fb35f26e55e2
#
_cell.length_a   1.000
_cell.length_b   1.000
_cell.length_c   1.000
_cell.angle_alpha   90.00
_cell.angle_beta   90.00
_cell.angle_gamma   90.00
#
_symmetry.space_group_name_H-M   'P 1'
#
loop_
_entity.id
_entity.type
_entity.pdbx_description
1 polymer ?
#
loop_
_entity_poly.entity_id
_entity_poly.type
_entity_poly.pdbx_seq_one_letter_code
_entity_poly.pdbx_strand_id
1 'polypeptide(L)'
;MKHNISVTGIKLYAYHGCLDEEALIGGHYIVDVSLETDFTQAAKEDALEKTIDYVDVNAIVAQEMAIRSKLIEHVGQRIWDRIINEIDGLKHLSITIKKLRPPINGNVDEVSITIEGEVN
;
A
#
# COMPACT_ATOMS: atom_id res chain seq x y z
N MET A 1 16.11 2.65 -17.98
CA MET A 1 16.04 1.25 -17.58
C MET A 1 14.86 1.04 -16.64
N LYS A 2 14.28 -0.14 -16.68
CA LYS A 2 13.07 -0.47 -15.89
C LYS A 2 13.45 -1.31 -14.67
N HIS A 3 13.20 -0.77 -13.48
CA HIS A 3 13.49 -1.44 -12.22
C HIS A 3 12.26 -1.46 -11.33
N ASN A 4 12.21 -2.40 -10.42
CA ASN A 4 11.12 -2.51 -9.44
C ASN A 4 11.68 -2.49 -8.02
N ILE A 5 10.93 -1.81 -7.14
CA ILE A 5 11.12 -1.89 -5.70
C ILE A 5 9.80 -2.39 -5.13
N SER A 6 9.85 -3.40 -4.30
CA SER A 6 8.65 -3.96 -3.69
C SER A 6 8.77 -3.92 -2.17
N VAL A 7 7.70 -3.46 -1.52
CA VAL A 7 7.56 -3.50 -0.06
C VAL A 7 6.36 -4.41 0.21
N THR A 8 6.63 -5.63 0.63
CA THR A 8 5.61 -6.67 0.74
C THR A 8 5.43 -7.13 2.17
N GLY A 9 4.22 -7.60 2.48
CA GLY A 9 3.93 -8.13 3.80
C GLY A 9 3.90 -7.07 4.88
N ILE A 10 3.47 -5.85 4.58
CA ILE A 10 3.28 -4.82 5.60
C ILE A 10 2.07 -5.24 6.45
N LYS A 11 2.33 -5.68 7.68
CA LYS A 11 1.30 -6.17 8.58
C LYS A 11 0.80 -5.04 9.46
N LEU A 12 -0.52 -4.88 9.48
CA LEU A 12 -1.17 -3.77 10.18
C LEU A 12 -2.43 -4.27 10.87
N TYR A 13 -2.80 -3.61 11.96
CA TYR A 13 -4.11 -3.76 12.57
C TYR A 13 -4.90 -2.50 12.27
N ALA A 14 -6.10 -2.64 11.73
CA ALA A 14 -6.90 -1.51 11.31
C ALA A 14 -8.40 -1.79 11.46
N TYR A 15 -9.22 -0.79 11.18
CA TYR A 15 -10.65 -0.78 11.55
C TYR A 15 -11.56 -0.52 10.35
N HIS A 16 -11.09 -0.85 9.14
CA HIS A 16 -11.87 -0.60 7.92
C HIS A 16 -13.03 -1.58 7.78
N GLY A 17 -14.12 -1.10 7.23
CA GLY A 17 -15.29 -1.90 6.95
C GLY A 17 -16.58 -1.15 7.20
N CYS A 18 -17.68 -1.67 6.65
CA CYS A 18 -19.01 -1.04 6.75
C CYS A 18 -19.73 -1.40 8.06
N LEU A 19 -19.34 -2.49 8.71
CA LEU A 19 -20.00 -2.96 9.93
C LEU A 19 -19.51 -2.21 11.16
N ASP A 20 -20.41 -1.94 12.11
CA ASP A 20 -20.05 -1.30 13.37
C ASP A 20 -19.03 -2.12 14.16
N GLU A 21 -19.14 -3.44 14.13
CA GLU A 21 -18.20 -4.35 14.79
C GLU A 21 -16.79 -4.20 14.26
N GLU A 22 -16.65 -3.94 12.97
CA GLU A 22 -15.33 -3.74 12.35
C GLU A 22 -14.68 -2.44 12.84
N ALA A 23 -15.50 -1.41 13.08
CA ALA A 23 -15.02 -0.14 13.63
C ALA A 23 -14.59 -0.26 15.10
N LEU A 24 -15.18 -1.17 15.84
CA LEU A 24 -14.91 -1.37 17.27
C LEU A 24 -13.77 -2.37 17.51
N ILE A 25 -13.79 -3.48 16.79
CA ILE A 25 -12.90 -4.63 17.04
C ILE A 25 -11.66 -4.57 16.15
N GLY A 26 -11.84 -4.13 14.90
CA GLY A 26 -10.77 -4.11 13.92
C GLY A 26 -10.40 -5.49 13.41
N GLY A 27 -9.28 -5.57 12.72
CA GLY A 27 -8.77 -6.82 12.15
C GLY A 27 -7.36 -6.66 11.61
N HIS A 28 -6.82 -7.79 11.16
CA HIS A 28 -5.49 -7.84 10.58
C HIS A 28 -5.54 -7.58 9.08
N TYR A 29 -4.58 -6.79 8.61
CA TYR A 29 -4.43 -6.43 7.21
C TYR A 29 -2.98 -6.67 6.78
N ILE A 30 -2.80 -6.95 5.50
CA ILE A 30 -1.49 -6.98 4.87
C ILE A 30 -1.55 -6.07 3.65
N VAL A 31 -0.55 -5.20 3.51
CA VAL A 31 -0.43 -4.31 2.36
C VAL A 31 0.86 -4.64 1.61
N ASP A 32 0.73 -4.78 0.30
CA ASP A 32 1.86 -4.99 -0.60
C ASP A 32 1.92 -3.81 -1.58
N VAL A 33 3.11 -3.25 -1.76
CA VAL A 33 3.35 -2.14 -2.69
C VAL A 33 4.48 -2.52 -3.64
N SER A 34 4.26 -2.33 -4.93
CA SER A 34 5.28 -2.53 -5.96
C SER A 34 5.41 -1.25 -6.78
N LEU A 35 6.64 -0.81 -6.94
CA LEU A 35 6.98 0.47 -7.57
C LEU A 35 7.93 0.22 -8.74
N GLU A 36 7.60 0.76 -9.91
CA GLU A 36 8.53 0.79 -11.02
C GLU A 36 9.20 2.15 -11.06
N THR A 37 10.52 2.15 -11.19
CA THR A 37 11.34 3.34 -11.29
C THR A 37 12.59 3.04 -12.12
N ASP A 38 13.45 4.01 -12.30
CA ASP A 38 14.80 3.81 -12.83
C ASP A 38 15.80 4.19 -11.75
N PHE A 39 16.41 3.19 -11.11
CA PHE A 39 17.42 3.43 -10.09
C PHE A 39 18.85 3.18 -10.58
N THR A 40 19.07 3.27 -11.90
CA THR A 40 20.40 3.06 -12.50
C THR A 40 21.48 3.90 -11.81
N GLN A 41 21.20 5.18 -11.61
CA GLN A 41 22.17 6.10 -11.03
C GLN A 41 22.45 5.80 -9.55
N ALA A 42 21.38 5.52 -8.79
CA ALA A 42 21.50 5.15 -7.39
C ALA A 42 22.34 3.85 -7.23
N ALA A 43 22.11 2.89 -8.12
CA ALA A 43 22.83 1.62 -8.09
C ALA A 43 24.31 1.79 -8.42
N LYS A 44 24.66 2.71 -9.32
CA LYS A 44 26.07 2.98 -9.68
C LYS A 44 26.81 3.75 -8.60
N GLU A 45 26.14 4.71 -7.97
CA GLU A 45 26.76 5.66 -7.04
C GLU A 45 26.53 5.32 -5.56
N ASP A 46 25.75 4.29 -5.28
CA ASP A 46 25.34 3.95 -3.91
C ASP A 46 24.73 5.16 -3.20
N ALA A 47 23.77 5.80 -3.85
CA ALA A 47 23.20 7.08 -3.44
C ALA A 47 21.69 6.97 -3.24
N LEU A 48 21.22 7.02 -1.98
CA LEU A 48 19.82 6.92 -1.60
C LEU A 48 18.96 8.04 -2.25
N GLU A 49 19.50 9.23 -2.35
CA GLU A 49 18.79 10.40 -2.90
C GLU A 49 18.43 10.25 -4.39
N LYS A 50 18.99 9.24 -5.06
CA LYS A 50 18.74 8.96 -6.49
C LYS A 50 17.81 7.79 -6.74
N THR A 51 17.13 7.33 -5.72
CA THR A 51 16.13 6.28 -5.79
C THR A 51 14.94 6.61 -4.90
N ILE A 52 14.02 5.66 -4.76
CA ILE A 52 12.88 5.75 -3.86
C ILE A 52 13.26 5.11 -2.53
N ASP A 53 13.10 5.88 -1.45
CA ASP A 53 13.30 5.37 -0.09
C ASP A 53 12.04 4.61 0.35
N TYR A 54 12.14 3.30 0.49
CA TYR A 54 11.01 2.47 0.89
C TYR A 54 10.52 2.76 2.33
N VAL A 55 11.33 3.41 3.15
CA VAL A 55 10.89 3.87 4.48
C VAL A 55 9.74 4.86 4.34
N ASP A 56 9.81 5.75 3.35
CA ASP A 56 8.73 6.72 3.06
C ASP A 56 7.46 5.99 2.60
N VAL A 57 7.61 4.97 1.78
CA VAL A 57 6.47 4.15 1.31
C VAL A 57 5.76 3.49 2.50
N ASN A 58 6.51 2.84 3.37
CA ASN A 58 5.97 2.20 4.56
C ASN A 58 5.27 3.21 5.48
N ALA A 59 5.87 4.38 5.68
CA ALA A 59 5.29 5.43 6.52
C ALA A 59 3.94 5.91 5.98
N ILE A 60 3.82 6.12 4.67
CA ILE A 60 2.57 6.52 4.02
C ILE A 60 1.49 5.46 4.25
N VAL A 61 1.83 4.19 4.00
CA VAL A 61 0.90 3.07 4.18
C VAL A 61 0.41 3.02 5.63
N ALA A 62 1.32 3.06 6.59
CA ALA A 62 0.97 2.98 8.01
C ALA A 62 0.07 4.14 8.45
N GLN A 63 0.38 5.35 8.01
CA GLN A 63 -0.39 6.54 8.36
C GLN A 63 -1.81 6.50 7.78
N GLU A 64 -1.95 6.12 6.50
CA GLU A 64 -3.27 6.06 5.88
C GLU A 64 -4.10 4.90 6.40
N MET A 65 -3.49 3.75 6.64
CA MET A 65 -4.20 2.58 7.20
C MET A 65 -4.73 2.84 8.62
N ALA A 66 -4.13 3.76 9.36
CA ALA A 66 -4.57 4.15 10.69
C ALA A 66 -5.86 5.00 10.67
N ILE A 67 -6.23 5.56 9.53
CA ILE A 67 -7.46 6.35 9.36
C ILE A 67 -8.54 5.44 8.80
N ARG A 68 -9.60 5.21 9.57
CA ARG A 68 -10.66 4.30 9.17
C ARG A 68 -11.38 4.75 7.90
N SER A 69 -11.64 3.81 7.01
CA SER A 69 -12.59 3.94 5.89
C SER A 69 -13.60 2.80 5.95
N LYS A 70 -14.78 3.02 5.39
CA LYS A 70 -15.79 1.96 5.25
C LYS A 70 -15.37 0.92 4.22
N LEU A 71 -14.62 1.34 3.20
CA LEU A 71 -14.16 0.48 2.11
C LEU A 71 -12.64 0.44 2.07
N ILE A 72 -12.07 -0.74 1.89
CA ILE A 72 -10.62 -0.86 1.67
C ILE A 72 -10.19 -0.21 0.35
N GLU A 73 -11.08 -0.15 -0.62
CA GLU A 73 -10.87 0.60 -1.88
C GLU A 73 -10.60 2.08 -1.61
N HIS A 74 -11.31 2.66 -0.65
CA HIS A 74 -11.15 4.08 -0.31
C HIS A 74 -9.79 4.35 0.34
N VAL A 75 -9.38 3.54 1.29
CA VAL A 75 -8.06 3.70 1.90
C VAL A 75 -6.96 3.42 0.87
N GLY A 76 -7.17 2.46 -0.02
CA GLY A 76 -6.25 2.19 -1.13
C GLY A 76 -6.07 3.40 -2.03
N GLN A 77 -7.15 4.11 -2.36
CA GLN A 77 -7.09 5.32 -3.15
C GLN A 77 -6.32 6.43 -2.42
N ARG A 78 -6.50 6.59 -1.11
CA ARG A 78 -5.74 7.57 -0.32
C ARG A 78 -4.25 7.26 -0.31
N ILE A 79 -3.88 5.99 -0.19
CA ILE A 79 -2.48 5.57 -0.26
C ILE A 79 -1.91 5.88 -1.65
N TRP A 80 -2.66 5.54 -2.71
CA TRP A 80 -2.28 5.84 -4.09
C TRP A 80 -2.00 7.33 -4.28
N ASP A 81 -2.96 8.18 -3.89
CA ASP A 81 -2.85 9.62 -4.05
C ASP A 81 -1.63 10.18 -3.34
N ARG A 82 -1.36 9.73 -2.14
CA ARG A 82 -0.19 10.18 -1.38
C ARG A 82 1.12 9.73 -2.02
N ILE A 83 1.20 8.49 -2.45
CA ILE A 83 2.43 7.97 -3.05
C ILE A 83 2.75 8.73 -4.34
N ILE A 84 1.78 8.93 -5.24
CA ILE A 84 2.05 9.64 -6.49
C ILE A 84 2.35 11.11 -6.29
N ASN A 85 1.86 11.74 -5.22
CA ASN A 85 2.11 13.14 -4.93
C ASN A 85 3.43 13.38 -4.17
N GLU A 86 3.85 12.44 -3.33
CA GLU A 86 4.98 12.64 -2.43
C GLU A 86 6.26 11.92 -2.88
N ILE A 87 6.16 10.93 -3.75
CA ILE A 87 7.30 10.14 -4.20
C ILE A 87 7.60 10.44 -5.67
N ASP A 88 8.78 10.96 -5.92
CA ASP A 88 9.24 11.32 -7.26
C ASP A 88 9.88 10.12 -7.98
N GLY A 89 9.89 10.17 -9.31
CA GLY A 89 10.56 9.17 -10.13
C GLY A 89 9.78 7.89 -10.35
N LEU A 90 8.53 7.87 -9.96
CA LEU A 90 7.65 6.72 -10.07
C LEU A 90 7.07 6.62 -11.49
N LYS A 91 7.14 5.44 -12.09
CA LYS A 91 6.61 5.17 -13.44
C LYS A 91 5.39 4.27 -13.44
N HIS A 92 5.31 3.36 -12.49
CA HIS A 92 4.18 2.44 -12.32
C HIS A 92 4.05 2.13 -10.84
N LEU A 93 2.82 1.98 -10.38
CA LEU A 93 2.52 1.69 -8.98
C LEU A 93 1.45 0.60 -8.91
N SER A 94 1.64 -0.33 -8.01
CA SER A 94 0.65 -1.36 -7.68
C SER A 94 0.53 -1.45 -6.16
N ILE A 95 -0.70 -1.34 -5.65
CA ILE A 95 -1.01 -1.44 -4.22
C ILE A 95 -2.06 -2.52 -4.04
N THR A 96 -1.77 -3.49 -3.20
CA THR A 96 -2.74 -4.53 -2.82
C THR A 96 -2.99 -4.43 -1.32
N ILE A 97 -4.25 -4.35 -0.93
CA ILE A 97 -4.68 -4.40 0.47
C ILE A 97 -5.44 -5.69 0.69
N LYS A 98 -4.97 -6.49 1.64
CA LYS A 98 -5.57 -7.76 2.03
C LYS A 98 -6.19 -7.60 3.42
N LYS A 99 -7.48 -7.88 3.51
CA LYS A 99 -8.20 -7.94 4.77
C LYS A 99 -8.33 -9.41 5.15
N LEU A 100 -7.66 -9.81 6.22
CA LEU A 100 -7.61 -11.21 6.64
C LEU A 100 -8.87 -11.58 7.40
N ARG A 101 -9.37 -12.78 7.13
CA ARG A 101 -10.54 -13.36 7.82
C ARG A 101 -11.70 -12.36 7.90
N PRO A 102 -12.21 -11.90 6.72
CA PRO A 102 -13.28 -10.91 6.72
C PRO A 102 -14.53 -11.46 7.41
N PRO A 103 -15.31 -10.59 8.09
CA PRO A 103 -16.52 -11.03 8.81
C PRO A 103 -17.69 -11.24 7.84
N ILE A 104 -17.57 -12.23 6.99
CA ILE A 104 -18.61 -12.62 6.03
C ILE A 104 -19.10 -14.02 6.36
N ASN A 105 -20.27 -14.35 5.87
CA ASN A 105 -20.84 -15.69 6.06
C ASN A 105 -20.18 -16.68 5.10
N GLY A 106 -19.07 -17.27 5.54
CA GLY A 106 -18.27 -18.19 4.75
C GLY A 106 -16.91 -18.41 5.40
N ASN A 107 -16.16 -19.37 4.86
CA ASN A 107 -14.81 -19.69 5.33
C ASN A 107 -13.80 -19.15 4.31
N VAL A 108 -13.49 -17.86 4.42
CA VAL A 108 -12.64 -17.15 3.48
C VAL A 108 -11.38 -16.65 4.20
N ASP A 109 -10.21 -16.94 3.63
CA ASP A 109 -8.93 -16.51 4.22
C ASP A 109 -8.76 -15.01 4.18
N GLU A 110 -9.08 -14.42 3.04
CA GLU A 110 -8.89 -12.98 2.85
C GLU A 110 -9.76 -12.44 1.72
N VAL A 111 -10.01 -11.15 1.79
CA VAL A 111 -10.51 -10.35 0.67
C VAL A 111 -9.42 -9.33 0.34
N SER A 112 -9.14 -9.15 -0.93
CA SER A 112 -8.12 -8.19 -1.35
C SER A 112 -8.63 -7.27 -2.45
N ILE A 113 -8.08 -6.07 -2.49
CA ILE A 113 -8.22 -5.15 -3.63
C ILE A 113 -6.83 -4.78 -4.14
N THR A 114 -6.74 -4.50 -5.42
CA THR A 114 -5.50 -4.02 -6.04
C THR A 114 -5.80 -2.78 -6.86
N ILE A 115 -5.01 -1.73 -6.65
CA ILE A 115 -5.00 -0.54 -7.50
C ILE A 115 -3.67 -0.53 -8.22
N GLU A 116 -3.70 -0.50 -9.54
CA GLU A 116 -2.48 -0.61 -10.35
C GLU A 116 -2.60 0.29 -11.57
N GLY A 117 -1.54 0.99 -11.91
CA GLY A 117 -1.50 1.84 -13.08
C GLY A 117 -0.18 2.53 -13.31
N GLU A 118 -0.09 3.13 -14.51
CA GLU A 118 1.03 3.97 -14.88
C GLU A 118 0.96 5.31 -14.15
N VAL A 119 2.12 5.88 -13.87
CA VAL A 119 2.26 7.21 -13.24
C VAL A 119 2.99 8.11 -14.21
N ASN A 120 2.37 9.21 -14.54
CA ASN A 120 2.92 10.20 -15.49
C ASN A 120 3.61 11.35 -14.77
#